data_c8cb11efd1617684f34e5ef9f3a413b9
#
_entry.id   c8cb11efd1617684f34e5ef9f3a413b9
#
_cell.length_a   1.000
_cell.length_b   1.000
_cell.length_c   1.000
_cell.angle_alpha   90.00
_cell.angle_beta   90.00
_cell.angle_gamma   90.00
#
_symmetry.space_group_name_H-M   'P 1'
#
loop_
_entity.id
_entity.type
_entity.pdbx_description
1 polymer ?
#
loop_
_entity_poly.entity_id
_entity_poly.type
_entity_poly.pdbx_seq_one_letter_code
_entity_poly.pdbx_strand_id
1 'polypeptide(L)'
;MNLFAPAYLDFLPDWLRLALGIADILIRLAALCWLPYNRKPVVALGWLMAIFFIPFVGFIVFLVFGSSRLPAYRRARQHAMNDMIREASENKPFLTRTDDLSYPAKVASQLNYTLGSLPLVGGNQFTLHTDNHEAMVAMAEEVDRATEYVHFEFYITAYDEASAVLWDALFAAHKRGVQVRVLIDHIGSRKYPSYKMLVKMLNESGMQWRLMLPLKPWKLKWQRPDLRNHRKVLVVDGRVAFSGSQNAIHRSYDMPENIKKGLEWKDLTFSCTGPIVEELNAVFVSDWYSETNQLILAEINTTIPYYEDGMRAQVIPSGPGFETENNLRLINYLIYNAERRITICSPYFVPEETLLQALTNAAYSGIETTVIVCEKGDQFLPNMAQRSYYEQLLQAGVRILQYPSPTVLHSKFMMVDDEIAFIGSSNMDPRSFSLNMEVSTFVIDRGMVAMLDEVCAEYEQVCTELLYTQWAERPRRIKMTENLCRLWSSLL
;
A
#
# COMPACT_ATOMS: atom_id res chain seq x y z
N MET A 1 -11.86 53.25 -0.44
CA MET A 1 -10.95 52.19 -0.93
C MET A 1 -11.33 50.90 -0.23
N ASN A 2 -12.15 50.05 -0.89
CA ASN A 2 -12.67 48.81 -0.31
C ASN A 2 -11.56 47.75 -0.21
N LEU A 3 -10.87 47.71 0.92
CA LEU A 3 -9.79 46.75 1.20
C LEU A 3 -10.22 45.27 1.24
N PHE A 4 -11.52 44.98 1.09
CA PHE A 4 -12.10 43.65 1.41
C PHE A 4 -12.87 42.97 0.28
N ALA A 5 -12.95 43.57 -0.90
CA ALA A 5 -13.64 42.92 -2.03
C ALA A 5 -12.72 42.87 -3.26
N PRO A 6 -12.47 41.68 -3.84
CA PRO A 6 -11.73 41.56 -5.08
C PRO A 6 -12.46 42.25 -6.24
N ALA A 7 -11.76 42.99 -7.09
CA ALA A 7 -12.31 43.78 -8.21
C ALA A 7 -13.19 42.99 -9.21
N TYR A 8 -13.07 41.67 -9.22
CA TYR A 8 -13.91 40.80 -10.09
C TYR A 8 -15.34 40.56 -9.55
N LEU A 9 -15.72 41.16 -8.41
CA LEU A 9 -17.07 41.05 -7.84
C LEU A 9 -17.90 42.34 -8.04
N ASP A 10 -17.44 43.27 -8.85
CA ASP A 10 -18.09 44.58 -9.04
C ASP A 10 -19.48 44.53 -9.70
N PHE A 11 -19.85 43.39 -10.29
CA PHE A 11 -21.18 43.14 -10.84
C PHE A 11 -22.22 42.72 -9.77
N LEU A 12 -21.80 42.46 -8.52
CA LEU A 12 -22.69 42.00 -7.44
C LEU A 12 -23.26 43.18 -6.63
N PRO A 13 -24.46 43.06 -6.04
CA PRO A 13 -25.01 44.03 -5.10
C PRO A 13 -24.11 44.25 -3.89
N ASP A 14 -24.08 45.48 -3.35
CA ASP A 14 -23.17 45.86 -2.25
C ASP A 14 -23.31 45.00 -0.99
N TRP A 15 -24.52 44.61 -0.63
CA TRP A 15 -24.77 43.72 0.50
C TRP A 15 -24.15 42.33 0.30
N LEU A 16 -24.16 41.81 -0.94
CA LEU A 16 -23.59 40.51 -1.27
C LEU A 16 -22.06 40.57 -1.28
N ARG A 17 -21.46 41.66 -1.76
CA ARG A 17 -20.02 41.90 -1.68
C ARG A 17 -19.55 41.95 -0.22
N LEU A 18 -20.29 42.66 0.64
CA LEU A 18 -19.97 42.75 2.07
C LEU A 18 -20.06 41.36 2.72
N ALA A 19 -21.15 40.62 2.44
CA ALA A 19 -21.32 39.26 2.99
C ALA A 19 -20.21 38.31 2.57
N LEU A 20 -19.79 38.32 1.28
CA LEU A 20 -18.68 37.51 0.77
C LEU A 20 -17.34 37.95 1.37
N GLY A 21 -17.11 39.26 1.58
CA GLY A 21 -15.90 39.76 2.23
C GLY A 21 -15.80 39.32 3.71
N ILE A 22 -16.91 39.35 4.43
CA ILE A 22 -16.96 38.84 5.81
C ILE A 22 -16.72 37.33 5.81
N ALA A 23 -17.36 36.57 4.91
CA ALA A 23 -17.16 35.12 4.79
C ALA A 23 -15.72 34.76 4.48
N ASP A 24 -15.03 35.52 3.60
CA ASP A 24 -13.61 35.36 3.27
C ASP A 24 -12.73 35.51 4.53
N ILE A 25 -12.94 36.58 5.29
CA ILE A 25 -12.19 36.82 6.54
C ILE A 25 -12.43 35.68 7.53
N LEU A 26 -13.68 35.27 7.73
CA LEU A 26 -14.03 34.19 8.65
C LEU A 26 -13.39 32.85 8.23
N ILE A 27 -13.40 32.52 6.94
CA ILE A 27 -12.74 31.31 6.40
C ILE A 27 -11.24 31.35 6.71
N ARG A 28 -10.56 32.47 6.47
CA ARG A 28 -9.11 32.58 6.72
C ARG A 28 -8.78 32.49 8.19
N LEU A 29 -9.56 33.15 9.08
CA LEU A 29 -9.38 33.06 10.53
C LEU A 29 -9.62 31.65 11.04
N ALA A 30 -10.72 31.01 10.59
CA ALA A 30 -10.99 29.64 10.94
C ALA A 30 -9.88 28.68 10.46
N ALA A 31 -9.36 28.91 9.23
CA ALA A 31 -8.25 28.14 8.69
C ALA A 31 -6.98 28.27 9.53
N LEU A 32 -6.63 29.49 9.96
CA LEU A 32 -5.48 29.73 10.83
C LEU A 32 -5.58 29.01 12.18
N CYS A 33 -6.78 28.94 12.75
CA CYS A 33 -7.00 28.26 14.03
C CYS A 33 -7.05 26.73 13.91
N TRP A 34 -7.62 26.20 12.82
CA TRP A 34 -7.92 24.77 12.69
C TRP A 34 -6.88 23.98 11.91
N LEU A 35 -6.30 24.55 10.84
CA LEU A 35 -5.38 23.80 9.96
C LEU A 35 -4.08 23.36 10.64
N PRO A 36 -3.43 24.15 11.51
CA PRO A 36 -2.20 23.72 12.17
C PRO A 36 -2.42 22.57 13.18
N TYR A 37 -3.65 22.37 13.62
CA TYR A 37 -3.94 21.38 14.67
C TYR A 37 -3.79 19.94 14.14
N ASN A 38 -2.86 19.17 14.75
CA ASN A 38 -2.60 17.75 14.44
C ASN A 38 -2.25 17.44 12.96
N ARG A 39 -1.53 18.35 12.28
CA ARG A 39 -1.04 18.16 10.91
C ARG A 39 0.47 18.39 10.81
N LYS A 40 1.11 17.74 9.85
CA LYS A 40 2.50 18.04 9.49
C LYS A 40 2.59 19.53 9.08
N PRO A 41 3.54 20.32 9.61
CA PRO A 41 3.58 21.78 9.38
C PRO A 41 3.58 22.17 7.90
N VAL A 42 4.32 21.44 7.07
CA VAL A 42 4.41 21.69 5.62
C VAL A 42 3.04 21.52 4.94
N VAL A 43 2.28 20.48 5.32
CA VAL A 43 0.94 20.23 4.79
C VAL A 43 -0.04 21.31 5.25
N ALA A 44 0.04 21.72 6.51
CA ALA A 44 -0.79 22.81 7.05
C ALA A 44 -0.51 24.13 6.33
N LEU A 45 0.77 24.46 6.12
CA LEU A 45 1.19 25.67 5.40
C LEU A 45 0.69 25.65 3.94
N GLY A 46 0.82 24.52 3.23
CA GLY A 46 0.30 24.37 1.87
C GLY A 46 -1.22 24.64 1.77
N TRP A 47 -2.00 24.12 2.71
CA TRP A 47 -3.45 24.38 2.76
C TRP A 47 -3.76 25.83 3.15
N LEU A 48 -3.00 26.43 4.09
CA LEU A 48 -3.14 27.84 4.42
C LEU A 48 -2.90 28.70 3.19
N MET A 49 -1.81 28.46 2.46
CA MET A 49 -1.52 29.20 1.22
C MET A 49 -2.67 29.05 0.21
N ALA A 50 -3.17 27.83 -0.04
CA ALA A 50 -4.27 27.60 -0.96
C ALA A 50 -5.54 28.40 -0.57
N ILE A 51 -5.88 28.42 0.72
CA ILE A 51 -7.06 29.16 1.24
C ILE A 51 -6.82 30.66 1.24
N PHE A 52 -5.60 31.11 1.52
CA PHE A 52 -5.29 32.54 1.53
C PHE A 52 -5.26 33.16 0.13
N PHE A 53 -4.79 32.41 -0.89
CA PHE A 53 -4.78 32.90 -2.27
C PHE A 53 -6.12 32.74 -2.98
N ILE A 54 -6.86 31.64 -2.71
CA ILE A 54 -8.14 31.33 -3.38
C ILE A 54 -9.14 30.84 -2.31
N PRO A 55 -9.71 31.74 -1.48
CA PRO A 55 -10.39 31.39 -0.22
C PRO A 55 -11.50 30.36 -0.37
N PHE A 56 -12.51 30.63 -1.21
CA PHE A 56 -13.67 29.77 -1.33
C PHE A 56 -13.33 28.44 -1.98
N VAL A 57 -12.57 28.47 -3.08
CA VAL A 57 -12.16 27.24 -3.81
C VAL A 57 -11.18 26.44 -2.96
N GLY A 58 -10.16 27.11 -2.38
CA GLY A 58 -9.18 26.47 -1.50
C GLY A 58 -9.84 25.80 -0.30
N PHE A 59 -10.85 26.46 0.30
CA PHE A 59 -11.60 25.88 1.42
C PHE A 59 -12.46 24.69 1.00
N ILE A 60 -13.17 24.74 -0.14
CA ILE A 60 -13.92 23.61 -0.67
C ILE A 60 -13.01 22.43 -0.99
N VAL A 61 -11.88 22.67 -1.66
CA VAL A 61 -10.89 21.63 -1.97
C VAL A 61 -10.32 21.05 -0.67
N PHE A 62 -10.07 21.89 0.33
CA PHE A 62 -9.65 21.42 1.64
C PHE A 62 -10.70 20.53 2.33
N LEU A 63 -11.99 20.86 2.25
CA LEU A 63 -13.05 20.01 2.81
C LEU A 63 -13.09 18.62 2.15
N VAL A 64 -12.74 18.56 0.86
CA VAL A 64 -12.73 17.31 0.10
C VAL A 64 -11.45 16.51 0.34
N PHE A 65 -10.29 17.15 0.33
CA PHE A 65 -8.97 16.50 0.32
C PHE A 65 -8.12 16.76 1.56
N GLY A 66 -8.55 17.60 2.47
CA GLY A 66 -7.74 18.06 3.61
C GLY A 66 -7.51 17.02 4.70
N SER A 67 -8.27 15.92 4.75
CA SER A 67 -8.07 14.85 5.73
C SER A 67 -7.43 13.63 5.09
N SER A 68 -6.26 13.22 5.59
CA SER A 68 -5.62 11.95 5.19
C SER A 68 -6.17 10.73 5.93
N ARG A 69 -7.12 10.92 6.87
CA ARG A 69 -7.67 9.85 7.69
C ARG A 69 -9.04 9.41 7.20
N LEU A 70 -9.36 8.16 7.43
CA LEU A 70 -10.71 7.62 7.25
C LEU A 70 -11.72 8.35 8.16
N PRO A 71 -13.02 8.37 7.80
CA PRO A 71 -14.08 8.88 8.65
C PRO A 71 -14.07 8.26 10.05
N ALA A 72 -14.50 9.03 11.06
CA ALA A 72 -14.41 8.63 12.47
C ALA A 72 -15.06 7.26 12.75
N TYR A 73 -16.21 6.96 12.13
CA TYR A 73 -16.89 5.68 12.33
C TYR A 73 -16.07 4.47 11.82
N ARG A 74 -15.28 4.63 10.72
CA ARG A 74 -14.41 3.59 10.21
C ARG A 74 -13.20 3.38 11.12
N ARG A 75 -12.62 4.46 11.61
CA ARG A 75 -11.52 4.40 12.57
C ARG A 75 -11.95 3.74 13.87
N ALA A 76 -13.13 4.07 14.37
CA ALA A 76 -13.68 3.42 15.57
C ALA A 76 -13.87 1.90 15.38
N ARG A 77 -14.31 1.45 14.20
CA ARG A 77 -14.38 0.02 13.86
C ARG A 77 -13.00 -0.62 13.79
N GLN A 78 -12.02 0.06 13.18
CA GLN A 78 -10.65 -0.44 13.14
C GLN A 78 -10.05 -0.59 14.55
N HIS A 79 -10.27 0.40 15.44
CA HIS A 79 -9.82 0.29 16.83
C HIS A 79 -10.49 -0.88 17.56
N ALA A 80 -11.81 -1.04 17.43
CA ALA A 80 -12.52 -2.17 18.03
C ALA A 80 -11.99 -3.52 17.52
N MET A 81 -11.66 -3.64 16.23
CA MET A 81 -11.04 -4.84 15.68
C MET A 81 -9.63 -5.06 16.20
N ASN A 82 -8.82 -4.01 16.29
CA ASN A 82 -7.46 -4.09 16.84
C ASN A 82 -7.47 -4.56 18.30
N ASP A 83 -8.43 -4.09 19.10
CA ASP A 83 -8.59 -4.52 20.50
C ASP A 83 -9.00 -6.00 20.58
N MET A 84 -9.96 -6.43 19.75
CA MET A 84 -10.36 -7.86 19.67
C MET A 84 -9.21 -8.77 19.19
N ILE A 85 -8.45 -8.34 18.20
CA ILE A 85 -7.28 -9.09 17.70
C ILE A 85 -6.24 -9.23 18.81
N ARG A 86 -5.97 -8.13 19.54
CA ARG A 86 -5.01 -8.14 20.66
C ARG A 86 -5.45 -9.11 21.77
N GLU A 87 -6.71 -9.01 22.20
CA GLU A 87 -7.28 -9.91 23.21
C GLU A 87 -7.25 -11.37 22.75
N ALA A 88 -7.62 -11.64 21.49
CA ALA A 88 -7.60 -12.98 20.92
C ALA A 88 -6.19 -13.55 20.77
N SER A 89 -5.16 -12.72 20.63
CA SER A 89 -3.77 -13.17 20.44
C SER A 89 -2.99 -13.40 21.75
N GLU A 90 -3.42 -12.83 22.88
CA GLU A 90 -2.66 -12.88 24.14
C GLU A 90 -2.34 -14.28 24.68
N ASN A 91 -3.10 -15.31 24.32
CA ASN A 91 -2.97 -16.66 24.83
C ASN A 91 -2.79 -17.74 23.75
N LYS A 92 -2.31 -17.37 22.55
CA LYS A 92 -2.16 -18.34 21.47
C LYS A 92 -0.86 -19.14 21.56
N PRO A 93 -0.90 -20.46 21.30
CA PRO A 93 0.26 -21.36 21.47
C PRO A 93 1.38 -21.14 20.44
N PHE A 94 1.10 -20.45 19.34
CA PHE A 94 2.07 -20.16 18.27
C PHE A 94 2.74 -18.79 18.38
N LEU A 95 2.49 -18.05 19.47
CA LEU A 95 3.30 -16.89 19.81
C LEU A 95 4.74 -17.34 19.97
N THR A 96 5.62 -16.76 19.17
CA THR A 96 7.01 -17.18 19.18
C THR A 96 7.79 -16.45 20.26
N ARG A 97 8.79 -17.15 20.86
CA ARG A 97 9.74 -16.50 21.77
C ARG A 97 10.61 -15.55 20.97
N THR A 98 10.95 -14.43 21.59
CA THR A 98 11.81 -13.42 20.99
C THR A 98 13.22 -13.40 21.59
N ASP A 99 13.52 -14.29 22.54
CA ASP A 99 14.78 -14.25 23.31
C ASP A 99 16.02 -14.52 22.46
N ASP A 100 15.87 -15.31 21.40
CA ASP A 100 16.92 -15.69 20.45
C ASP A 100 16.99 -14.79 19.19
N LEU A 101 16.13 -13.78 19.10
CA LEU A 101 16.17 -12.81 18.02
C LEU A 101 17.29 -11.79 18.22
N SER A 102 17.81 -11.25 17.12
CA SER A 102 18.64 -10.05 17.18
C SER A 102 17.89 -8.90 17.86
N TYR A 103 18.62 -8.00 18.52
CA TYR A 103 17.97 -6.88 19.19
C TYR A 103 17.13 -6.00 18.24
N PRO A 104 17.60 -5.69 17.01
CA PRO A 104 16.77 -4.96 16.05
C PRO A 104 15.49 -5.70 15.68
N ALA A 105 15.55 -7.01 15.42
CA ALA A 105 14.39 -7.83 15.08
C ALA A 105 13.35 -7.87 16.21
N LYS A 106 13.82 -8.02 17.45
CA LYS A 106 12.97 -8.01 18.64
C LYS A 106 12.23 -6.69 18.82
N VAL A 107 12.94 -5.57 18.71
CA VAL A 107 12.33 -4.24 18.87
C VAL A 107 11.40 -3.92 17.68
N ALA A 108 11.78 -4.31 16.46
CA ALA A 108 10.92 -4.18 15.27
C ALA A 108 9.59 -4.92 15.44
N SER A 109 9.64 -6.16 15.91
CA SER A 109 8.44 -6.96 16.21
C SER A 109 7.56 -6.31 17.27
N GLN A 110 8.15 -5.81 18.37
CA GLN A 110 7.41 -5.10 19.42
C GLN A 110 6.80 -3.78 18.91
N LEU A 111 7.54 -3.03 18.08
CA LEU A 111 7.04 -1.80 17.45
C LEU A 111 5.82 -2.10 16.59
N ASN A 112 5.90 -3.13 15.73
CA ASN A 112 4.77 -3.51 14.87
C ASN A 112 3.56 -3.98 15.70
N TYR A 113 3.76 -4.80 16.73
CA TYR A 113 2.68 -5.21 17.63
C TYR A 113 1.98 -4.01 18.28
N THR A 114 2.74 -3.04 18.74
CA THR A 114 2.20 -1.83 19.36
C THR A 114 1.36 -1.00 18.39
N LEU A 115 1.78 -0.92 17.12
CA LEU A 115 1.13 -0.10 16.10
C LEU A 115 0.00 -0.82 15.36
N GLY A 116 0.16 -2.13 15.10
CA GLY A 116 -0.71 -2.92 14.22
C GLY A 116 -1.54 -3.99 14.94
N SER A 117 -1.28 -4.26 16.22
CA SER A 117 -1.97 -5.25 17.08
C SER A 117 -1.78 -6.73 16.71
N LEU A 118 -1.04 -7.05 15.66
CA LEU A 118 -0.76 -8.42 15.25
C LEU A 118 0.58 -8.87 15.84
N PRO A 119 0.67 -10.06 16.48
CA PRO A 119 1.88 -10.54 17.17
C PRO A 119 2.89 -11.18 16.21
N LEU A 120 4.12 -11.40 16.65
CA LEU A 120 5.07 -12.25 15.94
C LEU A 120 4.69 -13.72 16.12
N VAL A 121 4.49 -14.46 15.03
CA VAL A 121 4.13 -15.88 15.02
C VAL A 121 5.20 -16.71 14.34
N GLY A 122 5.51 -17.88 14.92
CA GLY A 122 6.43 -18.87 14.35
C GLY A 122 5.68 -19.96 13.59
N GLY A 123 6.44 -20.93 13.06
CA GLY A 123 5.86 -22.12 12.44
C GLY A 123 5.25 -21.89 11.06
N ASN A 124 5.76 -20.94 10.29
CA ASN A 124 5.25 -20.60 8.97
C ASN A 124 6.13 -21.13 7.84
N GLN A 125 5.53 -21.40 6.69
CA GLN A 125 6.23 -21.66 5.44
C GLN A 125 5.79 -20.66 4.39
N PHE A 126 6.74 -20.26 3.53
CA PHE A 126 6.51 -19.31 2.43
C PHE A 126 7.01 -19.89 1.12
N THR A 127 6.32 -19.56 0.04
CA THR A 127 6.75 -19.81 -1.34
C THR A 127 6.60 -18.54 -2.14
N LEU A 128 7.63 -18.14 -2.88
CA LEU A 128 7.59 -16.97 -3.77
C LEU A 128 7.16 -17.39 -5.18
N HIS A 129 6.30 -16.60 -5.79
CA HIS A 129 5.82 -16.76 -7.15
C HIS A 129 6.24 -15.52 -7.96
N THR A 130 7.18 -15.68 -8.87
CA THR A 130 7.76 -14.60 -9.70
C THR A 130 7.08 -14.48 -11.07
N ASP A 131 6.28 -15.46 -11.46
CA ASP A 131 5.45 -15.42 -12.66
C ASP A 131 3.98 -15.14 -12.30
N ASN A 132 3.39 -14.15 -12.98
CA ASN A 132 2.04 -13.70 -12.70
C ASN A 132 0.97 -14.75 -13.04
N HIS A 133 1.19 -15.56 -14.07
CA HIS A 133 0.25 -16.59 -14.46
C HIS A 133 0.32 -17.79 -13.52
N GLU A 134 1.52 -18.26 -13.20
CA GLU A 134 1.73 -19.36 -12.24
C GLU A 134 1.13 -19.02 -10.86
N ALA A 135 1.29 -17.77 -10.41
CA ALA A 135 0.66 -17.30 -9.18
C ALA A 135 -0.88 -17.38 -9.23
N MET A 136 -1.50 -16.99 -10.36
CA MET A 136 -2.96 -17.09 -10.53
C MET A 136 -3.42 -18.55 -10.54
N VAL A 137 -2.67 -19.44 -11.20
CA VAL A 137 -2.96 -20.88 -11.23
C VAL A 137 -2.84 -21.47 -9.82
N ALA A 138 -1.77 -21.14 -9.08
CA ALA A 138 -1.59 -21.62 -7.72
C ALA A 138 -2.72 -21.14 -6.78
N MET A 139 -3.18 -19.90 -6.92
CA MET A 139 -4.36 -19.39 -6.20
C MET A 139 -5.62 -20.18 -6.55
N ALA A 140 -5.85 -20.46 -7.85
CA ALA A 140 -7.02 -21.19 -8.33
C ALA A 140 -7.03 -22.64 -7.80
N GLU A 141 -5.88 -23.33 -7.83
CA GLU A 141 -5.75 -24.69 -7.31
C GLU A 141 -6.09 -24.78 -5.82
N GLU A 142 -5.66 -23.79 -5.00
CA GLU A 142 -6.03 -23.78 -3.59
C GLU A 142 -7.51 -23.46 -3.37
N VAL A 143 -8.11 -22.59 -4.19
CA VAL A 143 -9.56 -22.32 -4.18
C VAL A 143 -10.36 -23.56 -4.60
N ASP A 144 -9.87 -24.37 -5.54
CA ASP A 144 -10.50 -25.63 -5.93
C ASP A 144 -10.50 -26.67 -4.80
N ARG A 145 -9.51 -26.62 -3.91
CA ARG A 145 -9.42 -27.46 -2.71
C ARG A 145 -10.24 -26.95 -1.52
N ALA A 146 -10.82 -25.74 -1.65
CA ALA A 146 -11.60 -25.12 -0.57
C ALA A 146 -12.82 -25.95 -0.17
N THR A 147 -13.05 -26.09 1.14
CA THR A 147 -14.15 -26.84 1.75
C THR A 147 -15.04 -25.98 2.65
N GLU A 148 -14.50 -24.93 3.27
CA GLU A 148 -15.21 -24.10 4.23
C GLU A 148 -15.44 -22.69 3.71
N TYR A 149 -14.36 -21.94 3.50
CA TYR A 149 -14.46 -20.55 3.04
C TYR A 149 -13.30 -20.09 2.19
N VAL A 150 -13.57 -19.05 1.37
CA VAL A 150 -12.57 -18.29 0.63
C VAL A 150 -12.80 -16.81 0.84
N HIS A 151 -11.77 -16.09 1.29
CA HIS A 151 -11.74 -14.65 1.40
C HIS A 151 -10.84 -14.06 0.31
N PHE A 152 -11.41 -13.20 -0.52
CA PHE A 152 -10.73 -12.56 -1.66
C PHE A 152 -10.81 -11.04 -1.54
N GLU A 153 -9.67 -10.37 -1.47
CA GLU A 153 -9.56 -8.92 -1.38
C GLU A 153 -8.46 -8.41 -2.31
N PHE A 154 -8.84 -7.68 -3.36
CA PHE A 154 -7.87 -7.13 -4.31
C PHE A 154 -8.22 -5.70 -4.71
N TYR A 155 -7.17 -4.88 -4.85
CA TYR A 155 -7.29 -3.50 -5.32
C TYR A 155 -7.80 -3.42 -6.74
N ILE A 156 -7.15 -4.14 -7.67
CA ILE A 156 -7.56 -4.22 -9.07
C ILE A 156 -7.88 -5.67 -9.40
N THR A 157 -9.06 -5.85 -9.99
CA THR A 157 -9.47 -7.15 -10.50
C THR A 157 -10.44 -6.98 -11.66
N ALA A 158 -10.39 -7.90 -12.61
CA ALA A 158 -11.28 -7.98 -13.75
C ALA A 158 -11.47 -9.46 -14.11
N TYR A 159 -12.41 -9.79 -14.96
CA TYR A 159 -12.53 -11.14 -15.56
C TYR A 159 -11.96 -11.07 -16.97
N ASP A 160 -10.73 -11.51 -17.13
CA ASP A 160 -9.97 -11.52 -18.38
C ASP A 160 -9.27 -12.88 -18.57
N GLU A 161 -8.54 -13.04 -19.66
CA GLU A 161 -7.88 -14.31 -20.02
C GLU A 161 -6.95 -14.83 -18.90
N ALA A 162 -6.20 -13.94 -18.24
CA ALA A 162 -5.26 -14.33 -17.19
C ALA A 162 -5.93 -14.62 -15.84
N SER A 163 -6.95 -13.84 -15.49
CA SER A 163 -7.65 -13.95 -14.21
C SER A 163 -8.82 -14.92 -14.22
N ALA A 164 -9.29 -15.36 -15.40
CA ALA A 164 -10.42 -16.27 -15.56
C ALA A 164 -10.21 -17.56 -14.76
N VAL A 165 -9.01 -18.14 -14.75
CA VAL A 165 -8.70 -19.36 -14.00
C VAL A 165 -9.04 -19.21 -12.51
N LEU A 166 -8.70 -18.09 -11.90
CA LEU A 166 -8.99 -17.82 -10.50
C LEU A 166 -10.47 -17.50 -10.26
N TRP A 167 -11.10 -16.71 -11.14
CA TRP A 167 -12.51 -16.37 -11.01
C TRP A 167 -13.41 -17.57 -11.23
N ASP A 168 -13.09 -18.45 -12.19
CA ASP A 168 -13.84 -19.69 -12.43
C ASP A 168 -13.76 -20.63 -11.24
N ALA A 169 -12.57 -20.75 -10.61
CA ALA A 169 -12.39 -21.51 -9.37
C ALA A 169 -13.24 -20.93 -8.21
N LEU A 170 -13.27 -19.58 -8.05
CA LEU A 170 -14.11 -18.92 -7.04
C LEU A 170 -15.61 -19.17 -7.25
N PHE A 171 -16.08 -19.06 -8.51
CA PHE A 171 -17.47 -19.38 -8.84
C PHE A 171 -17.79 -20.87 -8.63
N ALA A 172 -16.87 -21.77 -8.97
CA ALA A 172 -17.03 -23.20 -8.75
C ALA A 172 -17.05 -23.54 -7.25
N ALA A 173 -16.17 -22.95 -6.45
CA ALA A 173 -16.16 -23.09 -5.00
C ALA A 173 -17.50 -22.65 -4.38
N HIS A 174 -18.01 -21.49 -4.79
CA HIS A 174 -19.32 -21.01 -4.33
C HIS A 174 -20.46 -22.00 -4.70
N LYS A 175 -20.45 -22.56 -5.92
CA LYS A 175 -21.43 -23.58 -6.35
C LYS A 175 -21.33 -24.87 -5.54
N ARG A 176 -20.14 -25.22 -5.03
CA ARG A 176 -19.95 -26.38 -4.11
C ARG A 176 -20.46 -26.09 -2.70
N GLY A 177 -20.87 -24.87 -2.40
CA GLY A 177 -21.37 -24.46 -1.07
C GLY A 177 -20.32 -23.79 -0.18
N VAL A 178 -19.09 -23.59 -0.69
CA VAL A 178 -18.03 -22.84 0.02
C VAL A 178 -18.45 -21.39 0.23
N GLN A 179 -18.16 -20.84 1.41
CA GLN A 179 -18.48 -19.45 1.76
C GLN A 179 -17.48 -18.49 1.10
N VAL A 180 -17.76 -18.05 -0.12
CA VAL A 180 -16.87 -17.11 -0.85
C VAL A 180 -17.28 -15.67 -0.55
N ARG A 181 -16.34 -14.87 -0.01
CA ARG A 181 -16.50 -13.43 0.24
C ARG A 181 -15.47 -12.63 -0.52
N VAL A 182 -15.96 -11.60 -1.22
CA VAL A 182 -15.15 -10.79 -2.13
C VAL A 182 -15.21 -9.32 -1.75
N LEU A 183 -14.04 -8.70 -1.58
CA LEU A 183 -13.84 -7.27 -1.42
C LEU A 183 -13.08 -6.71 -2.62
N ILE A 184 -13.62 -5.67 -3.26
CA ILE A 184 -13.01 -5.00 -4.42
C ILE A 184 -12.97 -3.50 -4.15
N ASP A 185 -11.84 -2.83 -4.40
CA ASP A 185 -11.80 -1.37 -4.30
C ASP A 185 -12.75 -0.72 -5.31
N HIS A 186 -13.50 0.29 -4.85
CA HIS A 186 -14.55 0.92 -5.67
C HIS A 186 -14.03 1.59 -6.94
N ILE A 187 -12.81 2.13 -6.91
CA ILE A 187 -12.24 2.90 -8.04
C ILE A 187 -11.18 2.08 -8.78
N GLY A 188 -10.40 1.30 -8.05
CA GLY A 188 -9.24 0.59 -8.58
C GLY A 188 -9.51 -0.17 -9.88
N SER A 189 -10.57 -0.97 -9.90
CA SER A 189 -10.92 -1.82 -11.03
C SER A 189 -11.79 -1.15 -12.11
N ARG A 190 -12.45 -0.02 -11.78
CA ARG A 190 -13.56 0.53 -12.59
C ARG A 190 -13.18 0.95 -14.02
N LYS A 191 -11.91 1.33 -14.23
CA LYS A 191 -11.43 1.81 -15.53
C LYS A 191 -11.08 0.69 -16.52
N TYR A 192 -10.95 -0.56 -16.04
CA TYR A 192 -10.49 -1.67 -16.87
C TYR A 192 -11.64 -2.32 -17.65
N PRO A 193 -11.39 -2.79 -18.89
CA PRO A 193 -12.46 -3.19 -19.82
C PRO A 193 -13.38 -4.29 -19.26
N SER A 194 -12.81 -5.35 -18.70
CA SER A 194 -13.55 -6.53 -18.25
C SER A 194 -14.19 -6.39 -16.85
N TYR A 195 -14.01 -5.27 -16.17
CA TYR A 195 -14.58 -5.03 -14.83
C TYR A 195 -16.12 -5.09 -14.81
N LYS A 196 -16.77 -4.51 -15.82
CA LYS A 196 -18.25 -4.50 -15.89
C LYS A 196 -18.80 -5.92 -16.02
N MET A 197 -18.12 -6.77 -16.77
CA MET A 197 -18.46 -8.19 -16.92
C MET A 197 -18.35 -8.91 -15.60
N LEU A 198 -17.24 -8.73 -14.87
CA LEU A 198 -17.04 -9.31 -13.55
C LEU A 198 -18.15 -8.90 -12.58
N VAL A 199 -18.51 -7.61 -12.52
CA VAL A 199 -19.59 -7.12 -11.63
C VAL A 199 -20.93 -7.74 -11.98
N LYS A 200 -21.23 -7.97 -13.26
CA LYS A 200 -22.42 -8.68 -13.71
C LYS A 200 -22.40 -10.12 -13.20
N MET A 201 -21.31 -10.85 -13.41
CA MET A 201 -21.16 -12.23 -12.96
C MET A 201 -21.30 -12.36 -11.43
N LEU A 202 -20.68 -11.46 -10.66
CA LEU A 202 -20.81 -11.42 -9.20
C LEU A 202 -22.26 -11.20 -8.74
N ASN A 203 -23.00 -10.32 -9.39
CA ASN A 203 -24.41 -10.08 -9.07
C ASN A 203 -25.31 -11.29 -9.40
N GLU A 204 -25.00 -12.01 -10.49
CA GLU A 204 -25.77 -13.18 -10.95
C GLU A 204 -25.43 -14.45 -10.16
N SER A 205 -24.22 -14.55 -9.59
CA SER A 205 -23.76 -15.74 -8.88
C SER A 205 -24.40 -15.96 -7.51
N GLY A 206 -24.91 -14.89 -6.87
CA GLY A 206 -25.35 -14.91 -5.48
C GLY A 206 -24.20 -14.88 -4.45
N MET A 207 -22.95 -14.80 -4.89
CA MET A 207 -21.76 -14.69 -4.05
C MET A 207 -21.78 -13.43 -3.19
N GLN A 208 -21.24 -13.52 -1.98
CA GLN A 208 -21.13 -12.35 -1.09
C GLN A 208 -19.98 -11.45 -1.53
N TRP A 209 -20.30 -10.28 -2.09
CA TRP A 209 -19.27 -9.30 -2.48
C TRP A 209 -19.61 -7.88 -2.06
N ARG A 210 -18.60 -7.07 -1.82
CA ARG A 210 -18.75 -5.66 -1.45
C ARG A 210 -17.65 -4.81 -2.09
N LEU A 211 -18.00 -3.53 -2.29
CA LEU A 211 -17.01 -2.52 -2.68
C LEU A 211 -16.36 -1.93 -1.44
N MET A 212 -15.03 -1.91 -1.42
CA MET A 212 -14.23 -1.21 -0.43
C MET A 212 -14.21 0.28 -0.71
N LEU A 213 -14.29 1.07 0.36
CA LEU A 213 -14.24 2.54 0.31
C LEU A 213 -15.15 3.14 -0.76
N PRO A 214 -16.46 2.82 -0.77
CA PRO A 214 -17.39 3.28 -1.81
C PRO A 214 -17.64 4.78 -1.68
N LEU A 215 -17.50 5.51 -2.79
CA LEU A 215 -17.87 6.92 -2.88
C LEU A 215 -19.37 7.04 -3.14
N LYS A 216 -20.15 7.31 -2.09
CA LYS A 216 -21.61 7.48 -2.15
C LYS A 216 -22.04 8.70 -1.34
N PRO A 217 -21.73 9.95 -1.79
CA PRO A 217 -22.02 11.17 -1.03
C PRO A 217 -23.50 11.35 -0.72
N TRP A 218 -24.40 10.91 -1.63
CA TRP A 218 -25.87 10.94 -1.43
C TRP A 218 -26.39 10.00 -0.32
N LYS A 219 -25.51 9.09 0.21
CA LYS A 219 -25.81 8.23 1.36
C LYS A 219 -25.10 8.70 2.64
N LEU A 220 -24.61 9.93 2.68
CA LEU A 220 -23.78 10.50 3.75
C LEU A 220 -22.51 9.66 4.04
N LYS A 221 -22.10 8.82 3.10
CA LYS A 221 -20.85 8.03 3.14
C LYS A 221 -19.81 8.77 2.31
N TRP A 222 -19.26 9.83 2.88
CA TRP A 222 -18.20 10.62 2.27
C TRP A 222 -16.85 10.23 2.86
N GLN A 223 -15.90 10.06 2.00
CA GLN A 223 -14.49 9.97 2.30
C GLN A 223 -13.69 10.57 1.16
N ARG A 224 -12.48 10.94 1.42
CA ARG A 224 -11.56 11.46 0.41
C ARG A 224 -11.42 10.46 -0.74
N PRO A 225 -11.59 10.87 -2.01
CA PRO A 225 -11.68 9.94 -3.16
C PRO A 225 -10.40 9.15 -3.42
N ASP A 226 -9.26 9.67 -3.02
CA ASP A 226 -7.94 9.07 -3.21
C ASP A 226 -7.48 8.17 -2.05
N LEU A 227 -8.27 8.05 -0.98
CA LEU A 227 -8.07 6.99 0.01
C LEU A 227 -8.58 5.68 -0.60
N ARG A 228 -7.66 4.73 -0.85
CA ARG A 228 -7.95 3.48 -1.55
C ARG A 228 -7.50 2.27 -0.76
N ASN A 229 -8.17 1.16 -0.99
CA ASN A 229 -7.69 -0.14 -0.52
C ASN A 229 -6.74 -0.73 -1.55
N HIS A 230 -5.45 -0.79 -1.22
CA HIS A 230 -4.42 -1.30 -2.10
C HIS A 230 -3.95 -2.72 -1.73
N ARG A 231 -4.62 -3.36 -0.77
CA ARG A 231 -4.34 -4.73 -0.33
C ARG A 231 -4.63 -5.76 -1.41
N LYS A 232 -3.91 -6.87 -1.38
CA LYS A 232 -4.10 -8.07 -2.19
C LYS A 232 -3.96 -9.25 -1.26
N VAL A 233 -5.08 -9.88 -0.93
CA VAL A 233 -5.15 -10.99 0.02
C VAL A 233 -6.13 -12.02 -0.50
N LEU A 234 -5.69 -13.27 -0.57
CA LEU A 234 -6.55 -14.44 -0.74
C LEU A 234 -6.29 -15.35 0.45
N VAL A 235 -7.34 -15.77 1.14
CA VAL A 235 -7.26 -16.77 2.21
C VAL A 235 -8.21 -17.91 1.91
N VAL A 236 -7.73 -19.14 2.02
CA VAL A 236 -8.53 -20.35 1.78
C VAL A 236 -8.53 -21.23 3.05
N ASP A 237 -9.71 -21.43 3.62
CA ASP A 237 -9.97 -22.30 4.78
C ASP A 237 -9.07 -22.02 6.01
N GLY A 238 -8.49 -20.82 6.14
CA GLY A 238 -7.46 -20.50 7.15
C GLY A 238 -6.20 -21.36 7.06
N ARG A 239 -6.04 -22.15 6.02
CA ARG A 239 -4.96 -23.10 5.79
C ARG A 239 -3.82 -22.50 4.97
N VAL A 240 -4.15 -21.75 3.93
CA VAL A 240 -3.21 -21.08 3.03
C VAL A 240 -3.67 -19.66 2.74
N ALA A 241 -2.71 -18.75 2.61
CA ALA A 241 -2.97 -17.40 2.16
C ALA A 241 -1.97 -16.99 1.07
N PHE A 242 -2.42 -16.08 0.20
CA PHE A 242 -1.60 -15.40 -0.80
C PHE A 242 -1.66 -13.90 -0.58
N SER A 243 -0.51 -13.25 -0.72
CA SER A 243 -0.40 -11.80 -0.73
C SER A 243 0.82 -11.35 -1.55
N GLY A 244 1.02 -10.04 -1.68
CA GLY A 244 2.13 -9.50 -2.46
C GLY A 244 1.75 -8.28 -3.28
N SER A 245 2.38 -8.13 -4.44
CA SER A 245 2.20 -6.96 -5.30
C SER A 245 1.15 -7.14 -6.39
N GLN A 246 0.86 -8.39 -6.78
CA GLN A 246 0.07 -8.74 -7.96
C GLN A 246 -1.43 -8.41 -7.79
N ASN A 247 -2.01 -7.81 -8.82
CA ASN A 247 -3.45 -7.63 -8.95
C ASN A 247 -4.07 -8.82 -9.71
N ALA A 248 -5.38 -9.07 -9.50
CA ALA A 248 -6.09 -10.17 -10.16
C ALA A 248 -6.61 -9.73 -11.55
N ILE A 249 -5.69 -9.50 -12.47
CA ILE A 249 -5.90 -9.00 -13.84
C ILE A 249 -4.72 -9.42 -14.73
N HIS A 250 -4.92 -9.42 -16.04
CA HIS A 250 -3.83 -9.65 -17.01
C HIS A 250 -2.67 -8.66 -16.80
N ARG A 251 -1.42 -9.10 -17.00
CA ARG A 251 -0.21 -8.30 -16.73
C ARG A 251 -0.08 -7.01 -17.56
N SER A 252 -0.84 -6.84 -18.66
CA SER A 252 -0.95 -5.56 -19.39
C SER A 252 -2.10 -4.68 -18.88
N TYR A 253 -2.89 -5.18 -17.90
CA TYR A 253 -4.14 -4.59 -17.43
C TYR A 253 -5.19 -4.43 -18.55
N ASP A 254 -5.04 -5.13 -19.67
CA ASP A 254 -5.89 -5.08 -20.86
C ASP A 254 -6.17 -3.67 -21.38
N MET A 255 -5.30 -2.72 -21.07
CA MET A 255 -5.42 -1.36 -21.56
C MET A 255 -4.81 -1.26 -22.95
N PRO A 256 -5.56 -0.79 -23.98
CA PRO A 256 -5.07 -0.68 -25.36
C PRO A 256 -3.75 0.09 -25.47
N GLU A 257 -3.57 1.12 -24.65
CA GLU A 257 -2.33 1.90 -24.62
C GLU A 257 -1.15 1.11 -24.08
N ASN A 258 -1.37 0.27 -23.06
CA ASN A 258 -0.33 -0.59 -22.48
C ASN A 258 0.09 -1.66 -23.48
N ILE A 259 -0.89 -2.33 -24.09
CA ILE A 259 -0.66 -3.34 -25.14
C ILE A 259 0.13 -2.74 -26.30
N LYS A 260 -0.27 -1.56 -26.78
CA LYS A 260 0.42 -0.85 -27.87
C LYS A 260 1.88 -0.50 -27.53
N LYS A 261 2.16 -0.20 -26.25
CA LYS A 261 3.50 0.15 -25.77
C LYS A 261 4.31 -1.08 -25.30
N GLY A 262 3.71 -2.27 -25.31
CA GLY A 262 4.31 -3.49 -24.76
C GLY A 262 4.52 -3.45 -23.24
N LEU A 263 3.74 -2.64 -22.52
CA LEU A 263 3.85 -2.52 -21.05
C LEU A 263 3.25 -3.77 -20.41
N GLU A 264 4.05 -4.43 -19.61
CA GLU A 264 3.65 -5.58 -18.80
C GLU A 264 4.22 -5.45 -17.40
N TRP A 265 3.38 -5.75 -16.39
CA TRP A 265 3.76 -5.69 -14.99
C TRP A 265 4.42 -6.99 -14.56
N LYS A 266 5.60 -6.88 -13.92
CA LYS A 266 6.30 -7.98 -13.26
C LYS A 266 6.10 -7.84 -11.77
N ASP A 267 5.29 -8.71 -11.23
CA ASP A 267 4.91 -8.73 -9.82
C ASP A 267 5.71 -9.78 -9.03
N LEU A 268 5.56 -9.73 -7.71
CA LEU A 268 5.99 -10.75 -6.79
C LEU A 268 4.83 -11.08 -5.85
N THR A 269 4.39 -12.34 -5.88
CA THR A 269 3.39 -12.89 -5.00
C THR A 269 4.05 -13.90 -4.06
N PHE A 270 3.57 -14.02 -2.85
CA PHE A 270 3.91 -15.14 -2.00
C PHE A 270 2.65 -15.91 -1.59
N SER A 271 2.80 -17.23 -1.44
CA SER A 271 1.86 -18.04 -0.67
C SER A 271 2.48 -18.38 0.67
N CYS A 272 1.65 -18.53 1.69
CA CYS A 272 2.09 -18.94 3.01
C CYS A 272 1.11 -19.91 3.67
N THR A 273 1.65 -20.78 4.52
CA THR A 273 0.93 -21.68 5.42
C THR A 273 1.47 -21.51 6.83
N GLY A 274 0.68 -21.89 7.83
CA GLY A 274 1.04 -21.69 9.23
C GLY A 274 0.26 -20.54 9.90
N PRO A 275 0.62 -20.19 11.14
CA PRO A 275 -0.10 -19.19 11.93
C PRO A 275 -0.24 -17.79 11.29
N ILE A 276 0.65 -17.41 10.38
CA ILE A 276 0.57 -16.13 9.65
C ILE A 276 -0.68 -16.00 8.80
N VAL A 277 -1.28 -17.13 8.37
CA VAL A 277 -2.54 -17.14 7.61
C VAL A 277 -3.67 -16.52 8.41
N GLU A 278 -3.71 -16.76 9.72
CA GLU A 278 -4.71 -16.18 10.61
C GLU A 278 -4.57 -14.66 10.69
N GLU A 279 -3.35 -14.13 10.68
CA GLU A 279 -3.13 -12.68 10.69
C GLU A 279 -3.58 -12.01 9.39
N LEU A 280 -3.29 -12.63 8.24
CA LEU A 280 -3.80 -12.15 6.95
C LEU A 280 -5.33 -12.24 6.89
N ASN A 281 -5.91 -13.31 7.45
CA ASN A 281 -7.35 -13.45 7.57
C ASN A 281 -7.97 -12.38 8.49
N ALA A 282 -7.32 -12.06 9.61
CA ALA A 282 -7.77 -11.01 10.52
C ALA A 282 -7.82 -9.63 9.84
N VAL A 283 -6.90 -9.35 8.92
CA VAL A 283 -6.93 -8.14 8.08
C VAL A 283 -8.18 -8.14 7.19
N PHE A 284 -8.44 -9.23 6.47
CA PHE A 284 -9.66 -9.36 5.65
C PHE A 284 -10.94 -9.20 6.49
N VAL A 285 -11.02 -9.89 7.62
CA VAL A 285 -12.19 -9.82 8.53
C VAL A 285 -12.44 -8.40 9.03
N SER A 286 -11.36 -7.66 9.37
CA SER A 286 -11.44 -6.25 9.75
C SER A 286 -12.02 -5.38 8.63
N ASP A 287 -11.57 -5.61 7.40
CA ASP A 287 -12.04 -4.87 6.23
C ASP A 287 -13.48 -5.24 5.86
N TRP A 288 -13.83 -6.52 5.94
CA TRP A 288 -15.22 -6.99 5.79
C TRP A 288 -16.15 -6.34 6.80
N TYR A 289 -15.77 -6.35 8.08
CA TYR A 289 -16.52 -5.69 9.15
C TYR A 289 -16.67 -4.18 8.90
N SER A 290 -15.63 -3.52 8.44
CA SER A 290 -15.66 -2.09 8.12
C SER A 290 -16.72 -1.74 7.07
N GLU A 291 -16.93 -2.60 6.05
CA GLU A 291 -17.88 -2.36 4.97
C GLU A 291 -19.29 -2.87 5.25
N THR A 292 -19.43 -3.99 5.95
CA THR A 292 -20.70 -4.72 6.12
C THR A 292 -21.34 -4.55 7.51
N ASN A 293 -20.53 -4.26 8.53
CA ASN A 293 -20.88 -4.36 9.95
C ASN A 293 -21.20 -5.81 10.39
N GLN A 294 -20.72 -6.80 9.65
CA GLN A 294 -20.84 -8.23 9.98
C GLN A 294 -19.51 -8.74 10.48
N LEU A 295 -19.49 -9.24 11.70
CA LEU A 295 -18.32 -9.86 12.30
C LEU A 295 -18.33 -11.37 12.00
N ILE A 296 -17.27 -11.88 11.35
CA ILE A 296 -17.14 -13.26 10.89
C ILE A 296 -16.04 -14.00 11.68
N LEU A 297 -16.05 -13.88 13.01
CA LEU A 297 -15.02 -14.43 13.91
C LEU A 297 -14.90 -15.96 13.86
N ALA A 298 -15.97 -16.69 13.56
CA ALA A 298 -15.94 -18.16 13.51
C ALA A 298 -14.97 -18.69 12.43
N GLU A 299 -14.62 -17.87 11.45
CA GLU A 299 -13.70 -18.21 10.36
C GLU A 299 -12.24 -17.81 10.65
N ILE A 300 -11.93 -17.41 11.89
CA ILE A 300 -10.56 -17.16 12.36
C ILE A 300 -9.97 -18.36 13.12
N ASN A 301 -10.82 -19.25 13.66
CA ASN A 301 -10.42 -20.37 14.53
C ASN A 301 -10.40 -21.71 13.79
N THR A 302 -9.68 -21.82 12.71
CA THR A 302 -9.45 -23.10 12.00
C THR A 302 -8.23 -23.84 12.53
N THR A 303 -8.13 -25.15 12.25
CA THR A 303 -6.91 -25.90 12.57
C THR A 303 -5.77 -25.42 11.68
N ILE A 304 -4.82 -24.69 12.28
CA ILE A 304 -3.72 -24.05 11.58
C ILE A 304 -2.53 -25.02 11.54
N PRO A 305 -1.95 -25.28 10.35
CA PRO A 305 -0.68 -26.00 10.27
C PRO A 305 0.41 -25.27 11.06
N TYR A 306 1.29 -26.03 11.73
CA TYR A 306 2.44 -25.48 12.43
C TYR A 306 3.68 -26.31 12.11
N TYR A 307 4.74 -25.65 11.70
CA TYR A 307 6.00 -26.26 11.31
C TYR A 307 7.08 -25.91 12.35
N GLU A 308 7.66 -26.91 13.01
CA GLU A 308 8.63 -26.68 14.12
C GLU A 308 9.83 -25.81 13.69
N ASP A 309 10.36 -26.05 12.48
CA ASP A 309 11.46 -25.26 11.89
C ASP A 309 10.95 -24.16 10.97
N GLY A 310 9.67 -23.73 11.11
CA GLY A 310 9.05 -22.74 10.26
C GLY A 310 9.50 -21.31 10.59
N MET A 311 9.40 -20.45 9.58
CA MET A 311 9.79 -19.04 9.64
C MET A 311 8.97 -18.25 10.66
N ARG A 312 9.58 -17.24 11.24
CA ARG A 312 8.89 -16.24 12.09
C ARG A 312 8.43 -15.08 11.23
N ALA A 313 7.17 -14.73 11.37
CA ALA A 313 6.58 -13.69 10.59
C ALA A 313 5.52 -12.90 11.36
N GLN A 314 5.20 -11.71 10.88
CA GLN A 314 4.21 -10.81 11.44
C GLN A 314 3.60 -9.96 10.34
N VAL A 315 2.28 -9.84 10.29
CA VAL A 315 1.60 -8.99 9.32
C VAL A 315 1.62 -7.53 9.79
N ILE A 316 1.81 -6.62 8.85
CA ILE A 316 1.83 -5.17 9.05
C ILE A 316 0.67 -4.54 8.27
N PRO A 317 -0.50 -4.41 8.88
CA PRO A 317 -1.55 -3.60 8.30
C PRO A 317 -1.22 -2.12 8.47
N SER A 318 -1.41 -1.34 7.42
CA SER A 318 -1.15 0.10 7.45
C SER A 318 -2.17 0.89 6.65
N GLY A 319 -2.15 2.21 6.79
CA GLY A 319 -2.98 3.13 6.03
C GLY A 319 -3.84 4.07 6.88
N PRO A 320 -4.81 4.76 6.26
CA PRO A 320 -5.54 5.89 6.85
C PRO A 320 -6.51 5.51 7.99
N GLY A 321 -6.65 4.22 8.27
CA GLY A 321 -7.38 3.69 9.44
C GLY A 321 -6.57 3.72 10.73
N PHE A 322 -5.24 3.74 10.63
CA PHE A 322 -4.31 3.76 11.76
C PHE A 322 -3.94 5.20 12.15
N GLU A 323 -3.50 5.40 13.39
CA GLU A 323 -3.12 6.73 13.86
C GLU A 323 -1.75 7.18 13.35
N THR A 324 -0.89 6.22 13.02
CA THR A 324 0.48 6.46 12.57
C THR A 324 0.75 5.75 11.25
N GLU A 325 1.83 6.13 10.59
CA GLU A 325 2.33 5.46 9.38
C GLU A 325 3.13 4.20 9.81
N ASN A 326 2.43 3.09 10.11
CA ASN A 326 3.01 1.89 10.72
C ASN A 326 4.18 1.32 9.93
N ASN A 327 3.97 1.09 8.62
CA ASN A 327 5.00 0.55 7.72
C ASN A 327 6.21 1.49 7.59
N LEU A 328 6.02 2.80 7.43
CA LEU A 328 7.13 3.77 7.35
C LEU A 328 7.98 3.78 8.63
N ARG A 329 7.33 3.72 9.81
CA ARG A 329 8.02 3.69 11.09
C ARG A 329 8.87 2.44 11.24
N LEU A 330 8.33 1.28 10.87
CA LEU A 330 9.05 0.03 10.91
C LEU A 330 10.21 0.03 9.90
N ILE A 331 9.98 0.45 8.67
CA ILE A 331 11.02 0.55 7.63
C ILE A 331 12.16 1.46 8.09
N ASN A 332 11.86 2.65 8.59
CA ASN A 332 12.89 3.57 9.10
C ASN A 332 13.68 2.95 10.26
N TYR A 333 12.98 2.30 11.21
CA TYR A 333 13.64 1.61 12.32
C TYR A 333 14.62 0.54 11.81
N LEU A 334 14.19 -0.30 10.86
CA LEU A 334 15.03 -1.36 10.30
C LEU A 334 16.26 -0.79 9.56
N ILE A 335 16.09 0.26 8.77
CA ILE A 335 17.18 0.91 8.04
C ILE A 335 18.21 1.52 9.00
N TYR A 336 17.77 2.19 10.08
CA TYR A 336 18.69 2.79 11.06
C TYR A 336 19.44 1.73 11.90
N ASN A 337 18.97 0.49 11.94
CA ASN A 337 19.59 -0.60 12.66
C ASN A 337 20.24 -1.65 11.74
N ALA A 338 20.35 -1.36 10.45
CA ALA A 338 21.07 -2.21 9.52
C ALA A 338 22.57 -2.19 9.82
N GLU A 339 23.22 -3.35 9.74
CA GLU A 339 24.65 -3.51 10.05
C GLU A 339 25.49 -3.72 8.79
N ARG A 340 24.95 -4.30 7.72
CA ARG A 340 25.71 -4.73 6.53
C ARG A 340 25.09 -4.25 5.23
N ARG A 341 23.82 -4.57 5.00
CA ARG A 341 23.18 -4.29 3.72
C ARG A 341 21.69 -3.96 3.82
N ILE A 342 21.23 -3.14 2.89
CA ILE A 342 19.82 -2.82 2.68
C ILE A 342 19.54 -2.96 1.20
N THR A 343 18.53 -3.76 0.84
CA THR A 343 18.04 -3.85 -0.53
C THR A 343 16.55 -3.52 -0.56
N ILE A 344 16.16 -2.57 -1.39
CA ILE A 344 14.76 -2.13 -1.58
C ILE A 344 14.37 -2.31 -3.04
N CYS A 345 13.26 -2.99 -3.29
CA CYS A 345 12.60 -3.03 -4.60
C CYS A 345 11.23 -2.34 -4.52
N SER A 346 11.02 -1.34 -5.36
CA SER A 346 9.72 -0.62 -5.40
C SER A 346 9.49 0.01 -6.77
N PRO A 347 8.29 -0.16 -7.38
CA PRO A 347 7.94 0.49 -8.66
C PRO A 347 7.91 2.01 -8.56
N TYR A 348 7.43 2.51 -7.42
CA TYR A 348 7.39 3.93 -7.09
C TYR A 348 8.23 4.16 -5.84
N PHE A 349 9.35 4.84 -6.05
CA PHE A 349 10.30 5.17 -4.98
C PHE A 349 10.34 6.69 -4.82
N VAL A 350 9.39 7.21 -4.07
CA VAL A 350 9.26 8.63 -3.74
C VAL A 350 9.40 8.76 -2.22
N PRO A 351 10.64 8.72 -1.68
CA PRO A 351 10.84 8.63 -0.25
C PRO A 351 10.39 9.89 0.48
N GLU A 352 9.69 9.71 1.61
CA GLU A 352 9.54 10.78 2.58
C GLU A 352 10.89 11.20 3.15
N GLU A 353 10.97 12.41 3.71
CA GLU A 353 12.21 12.98 4.25
C GLU A 353 12.90 12.04 5.25
N THR A 354 12.14 11.40 6.13
CA THR A 354 12.67 10.46 7.13
C THR A 354 13.28 9.20 6.49
N LEU A 355 12.65 8.68 5.44
CA LEU A 355 13.16 7.52 4.69
C LEU A 355 14.40 7.89 3.88
N LEU A 356 14.39 9.06 3.24
CA LEU A 356 15.53 9.57 2.48
C LEU A 356 16.76 9.76 3.38
N GLN A 357 16.56 10.36 4.57
CA GLN A 357 17.62 10.55 5.55
C GLN A 357 18.13 9.19 6.09
N ALA A 358 17.25 8.25 6.40
CA ALA A 358 17.64 6.94 6.88
C ALA A 358 18.54 6.22 5.87
N LEU A 359 18.16 6.18 4.58
CA LEU A 359 18.92 5.53 3.51
C LEU A 359 20.27 6.22 3.24
N THR A 360 20.26 7.54 3.17
CA THR A 360 21.52 8.28 2.94
C THR A 360 22.48 8.14 4.13
N ASN A 361 21.97 8.15 5.37
CA ASN A 361 22.79 7.92 6.56
C ASN A 361 23.37 6.50 6.58
N ALA A 362 22.58 5.47 6.21
CA ALA A 362 23.07 4.09 6.11
C ALA A 362 24.23 4.01 5.10
N ALA A 363 24.04 4.56 3.89
CA ALA A 363 25.07 4.58 2.86
C ALA A 363 26.32 5.36 3.28
N TYR A 364 26.19 6.54 3.89
CA TYR A 364 27.32 7.31 4.44
C TYR A 364 28.05 6.57 5.57
N SER A 365 27.36 5.70 6.30
CA SER A 365 27.95 4.87 7.35
C SER A 365 28.63 3.62 6.81
N GLY A 366 28.63 3.40 5.48
CA GLY A 366 29.28 2.26 4.84
C GLY A 366 28.39 1.02 4.73
N ILE A 367 27.08 1.13 5.03
CA ILE A 367 26.11 0.05 4.79
C ILE A 367 25.84 -0.05 3.28
N GLU A 368 25.98 -1.24 2.73
CA GLU A 368 25.65 -1.50 1.32
C GLU A 368 24.16 -1.26 1.08
N THR A 369 23.82 -0.21 0.33
CA THR A 369 22.43 0.21 0.13
C THR A 369 22.09 0.16 -1.36
N THR A 370 21.15 -0.72 -1.73
CA THR A 370 20.70 -0.92 -3.12
C THR A 370 19.21 -0.63 -3.25
N VAL A 371 18.84 0.13 -4.29
CA VAL A 371 17.44 0.42 -4.63
C VAL A 371 17.18 -0.04 -6.07
N ILE A 372 16.21 -0.95 -6.25
CA ILE A 372 15.80 -1.49 -7.55
C ILE A 372 14.47 -0.84 -7.93
N VAL A 373 14.45 -0.17 -9.08
CA VAL A 373 13.31 0.62 -9.57
C VAL A 373 13.05 0.39 -11.06
N CYS A 374 11.91 0.85 -11.57
CA CYS A 374 11.67 0.87 -13.01
C CYS A 374 12.55 1.93 -13.71
N GLU A 375 13.08 1.60 -14.90
CA GLU A 375 13.67 2.62 -15.80
C GLU A 375 12.63 3.67 -16.18
N LYS A 376 11.41 3.21 -16.55
CA LYS A 376 10.27 4.06 -16.88
C LYS A 376 9.04 3.54 -16.14
N GLY A 377 8.49 4.38 -15.28
CA GLY A 377 7.19 4.13 -14.66
C GLY A 377 6.05 4.33 -15.66
N ASP A 378 4.90 3.71 -15.36
CA ASP A 378 3.64 3.86 -16.13
C ASP A 378 2.99 5.23 -15.95
N GLN A 379 3.32 5.95 -14.88
CA GLN A 379 2.76 7.26 -14.53
C GLN A 379 3.83 8.37 -14.59
N PHE A 380 3.51 9.44 -15.31
CA PHE A 380 4.46 10.54 -15.55
C PHE A 380 4.89 11.25 -14.26
N LEU A 381 3.93 11.69 -13.42
CA LEU A 381 4.24 12.49 -12.22
C LEU A 381 5.06 11.71 -11.19
N PRO A 382 4.67 10.49 -10.76
CA PRO A 382 5.48 9.68 -9.86
C PRO A 382 6.88 9.39 -10.42
N ASN A 383 6.98 9.06 -11.71
CA ASN A 383 8.25 8.79 -12.35
C ASN A 383 9.19 10.00 -12.35
N MET A 384 8.68 11.20 -12.66
CA MET A 384 9.48 12.42 -12.61
C MET A 384 9.88 12.80 -11.18
N ALA A 385 8.95 12.68 -10.22
CA ALA A 385 9.24 12.92 -8.80
C ALA A 385 10.32 11.96 -8.27
N GLN A 386 10.21 10.67 -8.54
CA GLN A 386 11.17 9.64 -8.18
C GLN A 386 12.59 9.98 -8.65
N ARG A 387 12.74 10.35 -9.92
CA ARG A 387 14.02 10.72 -10.54
C ARG A 387 14.71 11.90 -9.88
N SER A 388 13.95 12.80 -9.25
CA SER A 388 14.51 13.97 -8.54
C SER A 388 15.32 13.62 -7.28
N TYR A 389 15.09 12.42 -6.71
CA TYR A 389 15.80 11.96 -5.52
C TYR A 389 17.10 11.20 -5.85
N TYR A 390 17.27 10.73 -7.08
CA TYR A 390 18.41 9.88 -7.44
C TYR A 390 19.77 10.57 -7.30
N GLU A 391 19.85 11.86 -7.60
CA GLU A 391 21.12 12.60 -7.48
C GLU A 391 21.63 12.59 -6.03
N GLN A 392 20.74 12.83 -5.06
CA GLN A 392 21.07 12.82 -3.63
C GLN A 392 21.42 11.42 -3.13
N LEU A 393 20.69 10.39 -3.58
CA LEU A 393 20.96 8.99 -3.21
C LEU A 393 22.30 8.51 -3.76
N LEU A 394 22.57 8.78 -5.04
CA LEU A 394 23.83 8.41 -5.69
C LEU A 394 25.03 9.13 -5.06
N GLN A 395 24.87 10.41 -4.66
CA GLN A 395 25.90 11.14 -3.94
C GLN A 395 26.24 10.53 -2.58
N ALA A 396 25.24 9.95 -1.92
CA ALA A 396 25.43 9.27 -0.64
C ALA A 396 26.09 7.88 -0.78
N GLY A 397 26.17 7.34 -2.02
CA GLY A 397 26.71 6.01 -2.27
C GLY A 397 25.64 4.92 -2.41
N VAL A 398 24.35 5.28 -2.47
CA VAL A 398 23.28 4.32 -2.74
C VAL A 398 23.39 3.82 -4.17
N ARG A 399 23.41 2.52 -4.36
CA ARG A 399 23.39 1.85 -5.66
C ARG A 399 21.96 1.83 -6.20
N ILE A 400 21.72 2.39 -7.40
CA ILE A 400 20.40 2.42 -8.03
C ILE A 400 20.42 1.56 -9.28
N LEU A 401 19.57 0.53 -9.30
CA LEU A 401 19.39 -0.39 -10.39
C LEU A 401 18.07 -0.11 -11.10
N GLN A 402 18.10 0.08 -12.40
CA GLN A 402 16.91 0.32 -13.22
C GLN A 402 16.54 -0.93 -14.02
N TYR A 403 15.36 -1.48 -13.72
CA TYR A 403 14.77 -2.57 -14.48
C TYR A 403 14.29 -2.05 -15.85
N PRO A 404 14.65 -2.72 -16.98
CA PRO A 404 14.47 -2.16 -18.30
C PRO A 404 13.01 -2.03 -18.74
N SER A 405 12.71 -0.92 -19.43
CA SER A 405 11.46 -0.73 -20.16
C SER A 405 11.41 -1.68 -21.37
N PRO A 406 10.23 -2.22 -21.80
CA PRO A 406 8.89 -1.77 -21.42
C PRO A 406 8.29 -2.47 -20.20
N THR A 407 8.99 -3.38 -19.53
CA THR A 407 8.48 -4.03 -18.33
C THR A 407 8.38 -3.04 -17.16
N VAL A 408 7.23 -3.05 -16.48
CA VAL A 408 7.01 -2.30 -15.24
C VAL A 408 7.29 -3.24 -14.06
N LEU A 409 8.49 -3.15 -13.48
CA LEU A 409 8.81 -3.90 -12.27
C LEU A 409 7.88 -3.42 -11.14
N HIS A 410 6.98 -4.29 -10.68
CA HIS A 410 5.94 -3.92 -9.72
C HIS A 410 6.09 -4.64 -8.37
N SER A 411 7.14 -5.43 -8.20
CA SER A 411 7.51 -6.07 -6.94
C SER A 411 7.79 -5.05 -5.84
N LYS A 412 7.43 -5.38 -4.60
CA LYS A 412 7.60 -4.52 -3.43
C LYS A 412 8.14 -5.35 -2.29
N PHE A 413 9.42 -5.19 -2.02
CA PHE A 413 10.08 -5.82 -0.89
C PHE A 413 11.27 -5.01 -0.40
N MET A 414 11.70 -5.29 0.81
CA MET A 414 12.92 -4.79 1.41
C MET A 414 13.61 -5.94 2.15
N MET A 415 14.91 -5.99 2.07
CA MET A 415 15.75 -6.86 2.90
C MET A 415 16.70 -6.01 3.73
N VAL A 416 16.93 -6.41 4.96
CA VAL A 416 17.91 -5.81 5.85
C VAL A 416 18.79 -6.91 6.40
N ASP A 417 20.06 -6.78 6.17
CA ASP A 417 21.08 -7.78 6.46
C ASP A 417 20.73 -9.14 5.82
N ASP A 418 21.05 -10.25 6.52
CA ASP A 418 20.69 -11.59 6.04
C ASP A 418 19.58 -12.23 6.89
N GLU A 419 18.83 -11.42 7.63
CA GLU A 419 17.90 -11.91 8.64
C GLU A 419 16.45 -11.43 8.40
N ILE A 420 16.28 -10.23 7.82
CA ILE A 420 15.01 -9.55 7.81
C ILE A 420 14.52 -9.32 6.39
N ALA A 421 13.29 -9.72 6.12
CA ALA A 421 12.56 -9.42 4.90
C ALA A 421 11.23 -8.72 5.21
N PHE A 422 10.85 -7.80 4.32
CA PHE A 422 9.57 -7.10 4.31
C PHE A 422 9.00 -7.22 2.89
N ILE A 423 7.83 -7.83 2.73
CA ILE A 423 7.20 -8.09 1.42
C ILE A 423 5.71 -7.80 1.48
N GLY A 424 5.12 -7.23 0.44
CA GLY A 424 3.68 -6.97 0.42
C GLY A 424 3.20 -6.03 -0.67
N SER A 425 2.15 -5.27 -0.33
CA SER A 425 1.49 -4.37 -1.28
C SER A 425 2.03 -2.93 -1.27
N SER A 426 2.82 -2.54 -0.25
CA SER A 426 3.23 -1.17 0.02
C SER A 426 4.39 -0.71 -0.87
N ASN A 427 4.20 0.36 -1.63
CA ASN A 427 5.30 1.06 -2.29
C ASN A 427 6.10 1.92 -1.29
N MET A 428 7.29 2.36 -1.70
CA MET A 428 8.09 3.33 -0.95
C MET A 428 7.72 4.77 -1.35
N ASP A 429 6.45 5.13 -1.10
CA ASP A 429 5.90 6.44 -1.43
C ASP A 429 4.92 6.97 -0.34
N PRO A 430 4.67 8.28 -0.26
CA PRO A 430 3.79 8.87 0.75
C PRO A 430 2.35 8.37 0.66
N ARG A 431 1.90 7.95 -0.53
CA ARG A 431 0.56 7.43 -0.74
C ARG A 431 0.39 6.07 -0.04
N SER A 432 1.34 5.17 -0.21
CA SER A 432 1.34 3.87 0.48
C SER A 432 1.55 4.00 1.99
N PHE A 433 2.29 5.02 2.43
CA PHE A 433 2.52 5.23 3.86
C PHE A 433 1.31 5.81 4.60
N SER A 434 0.46 6.63 3.94
CA SER A 434 -0.57 7.40 4.66
C SER A 434 -1.97 7.40 4.04
N LEU A 435 -2.13 7.13 2.75
CA LEU A 435 -3.40 7.27 2.03
C LEU A 435 -4.02 5.96 1.59
N ASN A 436 -3.21 4.96 1.27
CA ASN A 436 -3.69 3.64 0.90
C ASN A 436 -3.78 2.72 2.13
N MET A 437 -4.78 1.88 2.16
CA MET A 437 -4.78 0.70 3.04
C MET A 437 -3.85 -0.34 2.40
N GLU A 438 -2.79 -0.69 3.10
CA GLU A 438 -1.76 -1.64 2.65
C GLU A 438 -1.69 -2.84 3.60
N VAL A 439 -1.09 -3.91 3.12
CA VAL A 439 -0.69 -5.06 3.92
C VAL A 439 0.69 -5.51 3.48
N SER A 440 1.56 -5.68 4.45
CA SER A 440 2.90 -6.24 4.24
C SER A 440 3.16 -7.32 5.29
N THR A 441 4.12 -8.18 5.02
CA THR A 441 4.56 -9.21 5.94
C THR A 441 6.03 -8.98 6.27
N PHE A 442 6.32 -8.89 7.54
CA PHE A 442 7.65 -8.80 8.12
C PHE A 442 8.08 -10.22 8.48
N VAL A 443 9.17 -10.70 7.91
CA VAL A 443 9.69 -12.05 8.13
C VAL A 443 11.07 -11.97 8.70
N ILE A 444 11.32 -12.70 9.79
CA ILE A 444 12.61 -12.79 10.45
C ILE A 444 13.13 -14.20 10.17
N ASP A 445 13.78 -14.37 9.03
CA ASP A 445 14.32 -15.66 8.59
C ASP A 445 15.33 -15.52 7.46
N ARG A 446 16.45 -16.23 7.56
CA ARG A 446 17.49 -16.23 6.53
C ARG A 446 17.06 -16.92 5.24
N GLY A 447 16.17 -17.91 5.33
CA GLY A 447 15.63 -18.60 4.16
C GLY A 447 14.78 -17.68 3.29
N MET A 448 13.96 -16.82 3.91
CA MET A 448 13.20 -15.80 3.16
C MET A 448 14.14 -14.79 2.48
N VAL A 449 15.17 -14.35 3.17
CA VAL A 449 16.16 -13.43 2.56
C VAL A 449 16.86 -14.11 1.40
N ALA A 450 17.28 -15.38 1.54
CA ALA A 450 17.90 -16.13 0.44
C ALA A 450 16.98 -16.28 -0.78
N MET A 451 15.69 -16.57 -0.59
CA MET A 451 14.71 -16.61 -1.70
C MET A 451 14.58 -15.24 -2.39
N LEU A 452 14.60 -14.14 -1.64
CA LEU A 452 14.55 -12.79 -2.23
C LEU A 452 15.88 -12.39 -2.91
N ASP A 453 17.02 -12.89 -2.42
CA ASP A 453 18.32 -12.73 -3.10
C ASP A 453 18.33 -13.40 -4.46
N GLU A 454 17.71 -14.58 -4.59
CA GLU A 454 17.53 -15.23 -5.91
C GLU A 454 16.70 -14.37 -6.86
N VAL A 455 15.60 -13.77 -6.37
CA VAL A 455 14.78 -12.81 -7.15
C VAL A 455 15.59 -11.57 -7.53
N CYS A 456 16.40 -11.03 -6.62
CA CYS A 456 17.28 -9.91 -6.91
C CYS A 456 18.32 -10.26 -7.97
N ALA A 457 18.93 -11.44 -7.89
CA ALA A 457 19.91 -11.91 -8.87
C ALA A 457 19.32 -12.01 -10.29
N GLU A 458 18.06 -12.47 -10.42
CA GLU A 458 17.35 -12.43 -11.71
C GLU A 458 17.17 -11.00 -12.23
N TYR A 459 16.77 -10.07 -11.34
CA TYR A 459 16.55 -8.67 -11.73
C TYR A 459 17.87 -7.99 -12.11
N GLU A 460 18.95 -8.22 -11.37
CA GLU A 460 20.26 -7.63 -11.64
C GLU A 460 20.83 -8.00 -12.99
N GLN A 461 20.56 -9.23 -13.49
CA GLN A 461 21.03 -9.67 -14.82
C GLN A 461 20.54 -8.78 -15.96
N VAL A 462 19.40 -8.13 -15.81
CA VAL A 462 18.80 -7.28 -16.85
C VAL A 462 18.81 -5.80 -16.49
N CYS A 463 19.04 -5.45 -15.23
CA CYS A 463 19.06 -4.07 -14.77
C CYS A 463 20.26 -3.28 -15.29
N THR A 464 20.08 -1.99 -15.46
CA THR A 464 21.16 -1.03 -15.69
C THR A 464 21.45 -0.26 -14.42
N GLU A 465 22.69 -0.24 -13.99
CA GLU A 465 23.12 0.56 -12.84
C GLU A 465 23.30 2.03 -13.23
N LEU A 466 22.72 2.94 -12.42
CA LEU A 466 22.88 4.36 -12.60
C LEU A 466 24.20 4.85 -11.98
N LEU A 467 25.03 5.50 -12.80
CA LEU A 467 26.26 6.12 -12.34
C LEU A 467 26.01 7.61 -12.02
N TYR A 468 26.49 8.07 -10.86
CA TYR A 468 26.38 9.48 -10.46
C TYR A 468 26.91 10.45 -11.51
N THR A 469 28.05 10.17 -12.13
CA THR A 469 28.68 11.00 -13.17
C THR A 469 27.74 11.24 -14.34
N GLN A 470 27.16 10.19 -14.89
CA GLN A 470 26.20 10.28 -15.99
C GLN A 470 24.90 10.96 -15.56
N TRP A 471 24.43 10.67 -14.34
CA TRP A 471 23.19 11.22 -13.82
C TRP A 471 23.28 12.73 -13.57
N ALA A 472 24.42 13.21 -13.08
CA ALA A 472 24.70 14.61 -12.82
C ALA A 472 24.80 15.48 -14.08
N GLU A 473 25.17 14.91 -15.22
CA GLU A 473 25.31 15.63 -16.51
C GLU A 473 23.99 15.90 -17.24
N ARG A 474 22.85 15.42 -16.71
CA ARG A 474 21.53 15.62 -17.34
C ARG A 474 21.19 17.10 -17.55
N PRO A 475 20.48 17.46 -18.64
CA PRO A 475 20.12 18.84 -18.94
C PRO A 475 19.35 19.50 -17.80
N ARG A 476 19.68 20.77 -17.47
CA ARG A 476 19.03 21.54 -16.38
C ARG A 476 17.51 21.58 -16.51
N ARG A 477 16.96 21.66 -17.74
CA ARG A 477 15.52 21.62 -17.99
C ARG A 477 14.83 20.35 -17.46
N ILE A 478 15.49 19.21 -17.59
CA ILE A 478 14.98 17.92 -17.10
C ILE A 478 14.99 17.93 -15.58
N LYS A 479 16.11 18.29 -14.94
CA LYS A 479 16.23 18.42 -13.49
C LYS A 479 15.16 19.38 -12.91
N MET A 480 14.90 20.50 -13.60
CA MET A 480 13.87 21.44 -13.19
C MET A 480 12.46 20.85 -13.24
N THR A 481 12.12 20.09 -14.32
CA THR A 481 10.85 19.39 -14.42
C THR A 481 10.68 18.33 -13.32
N GLU A 482 11.72 17.54 -13.08
CA GLU A 482 11.73 16.52 -12.01
C GLU A 482 11.50 17.17 -10.62
N ASN A 483 12.19 18.26 -10.33
CA ASN A 483 12.04 19.00 -9.07
C ASN A 483 10.66 19.68 -8.94
N LEU A 484 10.07 20.18 -10.03
CA LEU A 484 8.69 20.66 -10.01
C LEU A 484 7.71 19.53 -9.70
N CYS A 485 7.89 18.34 -10.30
CA CYS A 485 7.07 17.19 -9.98
C CYS A 485 7.25 16.72 -8.53
N ARG A 486 8.45 16.87 -7.95
CA ARG A 486 8.70 16.60 -6.53
C ARG A 486 7.81 17.39 -5.58
N LEU A 487 7.41 18.62 -5.94
CA LEU A 487 6.50 19.42 -5.10
C LEU A 487 5.14 18.75 -4.90
N TRP A 488 4.74 17.85 -5.80
CA TRP A 488 3.50 17.08 -5.72
C TRP A 488 3.69 15.73 -5.04
N SER A 489 4.91 15.39 -4.58
CA SER A 489 5.23 14.09 -3.99
C SER A 489 4.34 13.73 -2.79
N SER A 490 3.91 14.71 -2.01
CA SER A 490 2.98 14.51 -0.88
C SER A 490 1.55 14.14 -1.28
N LEU A 491 1.22 14.20 -2.58
CA LEU A 491 -0.08 13.86 -3.16
C LEU A 491 -0.02 12.62 -4.06
N LEU A 492 1.20 12.14 -4.36
CA LEU A 492 1.49 10.99 -5.25
C LEU A 492 1.35 9.63 -4.56
#